data_dee6c1822461a777c906ed81bc7ebd2d
#
_entry.id   dee6c1822461a777c906ed81bc7ebd2d
#
_cell.length_a   1.000
_cell.length_b   1.000
_cell.length_c   1.000
_cell.angle_alpha   90.00
_cell.angle_beta   90.00
_cell.angle_gamma   90.00
#
_symmetry.space_group_name_H-M   'P 1'
#
loop_
_entity.id
_entity.type
_entity.pdbx_description
1 polymer ?
#
loop_
_entity_poly.entity_id
_entity_poly.type
_entity_poly.pdbx_seq_one_letter_code
_entity_poly.pdbx_strand_id
1 'polypeptide(L)'
;MGNISYFCIVKQIKGSFNIVFVSLLLMFSLKSSATESVEPGMDSVTVSLLTCGPGSEVWSLYGHTAIRIDDRRSGQDMVVNYGLFSFRQKYFIFRFVFGLTDYSMGITSMDNFIEEYSYEGRTVVQQDLNLSNKEKESFLRALYENALPQNVSYRYNFFYDNCTTRARDILINSIDGMVEYSDTKCVDVSYRSMTHQWNEPYPWSRWGNDILLGVKADFDTDRRQQQFLPDSLRKDFDNAWIVDKSGSKRKLVANKFILISRPQTITADKQTDFCRPAYLFGSLFIITLLTSVVELRKKKIFWWFDLLLLLATGTAGLILLAMVFSQHPTVNVNFQIFVFNPLSLFLLYPVIRKEYRSGAHWYWKLLALCVLAFFICGFAQQYAEGMYFVALSLLVRCAVNVRRAKL
;
A
#
# COMPACT_ATOMS: atom_id res chain seq x y z
N MET A 1 -4.90 -18.06 17.80
CA MET A 1 -4.36 -17.43 19.02
C MET A 1 -3.60 -16.12 18.75
N GLY A 2 -3.99 -15.36 17.72
CA GLY A 2 -3.29 -14.13 17.28
C GLY A 2 -3.95 -12.79 17.68
N ASN A 3 -4.87 -12.79 18.63
CA ASN A 3 -5.71 -11.60 18.93
C ASN A 3 -5.33 -10.81 20.20
N ILE A 4 -4.27 -11.18 20.92
CA ILE A 4 -3.96 -10.59 22.23
C ILE A 4 -3.00 -9.41 22.13
N SER A 5 -2.06 -9.42 21.18
CA SER A 5 -1.02 -8.40 21.05
C SER A 5 -1.57 -7.01 20.67
N TYR A 6 -2.50 -6.94 19.70
CA TYR A 6 -3.13 -5.67 19.29
C TYR A 6 -4.04 -5.05 20.38
N PHE A 7 -4.59 -5.85 21.28
CA PHE A 7 -5.46 -5.36 22.36
C PHE A 7 -4.70 -4.61 23.46
N CYS A 8 -3.46 -5.02 23.73
CA CYS A 8 -2.60 -4.34 24.71
C CYS A 8 -2.17 -2.96 24.24
N ILE A 9 -1.75 -2.84 22.97
CA ILE A 9 -1.23 -1.60 22.39
C ILE A 9 -2.30 -0.50 22.37
N VAL A 10 -3.54 -0.79 21.94
CA VAL A 10 -4.60 0.22 21.87
C VAL A 10 -5.10 0.69 23.24
N LYS A 11 -5.02 -0.15 24.27
CA LYS A 11 -5.43 0.24 25.64
C LYS A 11 -4.32 1.02 26.36
N GLN A 12 -3.06 0.69 26.09
CA GLN A 12 -1.90 1.41 26.61
C GLN A 12 -1.72 2.78 25.93
N ILE A 13 -2.02 2.91 24.63
CA ILE A 13 -1.95 4.19 23.89
C ILE A 13 -2.86 5.25 24.51
N LYS A 14 -4.07 4.93 25.02
CA LYS A 14 -4.93 5.92 25.68
C LYS A 14 -4.39 6.41 27.03
N GLY A 15 -3.69 5.57 27.78
CA GLY A 15 -3.07 5.96 29.05
C GLY A 15 -1.73 6.66 28.86
N SER A 16 -0.90 6.17 27.96
CA SER A 16 0.43 6.72 27.65
C SER A 16 0.35 8.03 26.84
N PHE A 17 -0.70 8.23 26.03
CA PHE A 17 -0.90 9.47 25.27
C PHE A 17 -1.00 10.70 26.17
N ASN A 18 -1.66 10.56 27.35
CA ASN A 18 -1.74 11.65 28.32
C ASN A 18 -0.39 11.91 29.01
N ILE A 19 0.40 10.88 29.27
CA ILE A 19 1.71 11.02 29.95
C ILE A 19 2.77 11.58 28.99
N VAL A 20 2.82 11.10 27.74
CA VAL A 20 3.77 11.58 26.72
C VAL A 20 3.40 12.98 26.23
N PHE A 21 2.10 13.30 26.13
CA PHE A 21 1.63 14.64 25.82
C PHE A 21 2.00 15.64 26.92
N VAL A 22 1.91 15.23 28.18
CA VAL A 22 2.36 16.05 29.34
C VAL A 22 3.89 16.21 29.34
N SER A 23 4.65 15.17 28.97
CA SER A 23 6.13 15.27 28.89
C SER A 23 6.61 16.13 27.72
N LEU A 24 5.95 16.08 26.56
CA LEU A 24 6.21 17.03 25.47
C LEU A 24 5.81 18.46 25.84
N LEU A 25 4.69 18.65 26.54
CA LEU A 25 4.28 19.94 27.09
C LEU A 25 5.30 20.49 28.13
N LEU A 26 5.87 19.62 28.96
CA LEU A 26 6.89 20.01 29.95
C LEU A 26 8.23 20.42 29.29
N MET A 27 8.60 19.86 28.14
CA MET A 27 9.77 20.33 27.39
C MET A 27 9.61 21.76 26.84
N PHE A 28 8.38 22.23 26.60
CA PHE A 28 8.12 23.58 26.07
C PHE A 28 7.63 24.58 27.12
N SER A 29 7.20 24.12 28.33
CA SER A 29 6.65 25.00 29.36
C SER A 29 7.71 25.75 30.18
N LEU A 30 8.99 25.53 29.96
CA LEU A 30 10.08 26.16 30.71
C LEU A 30 10.61 27.47 30.11
N LYS A 31 9.85 28.10 29.19
CA LYS A 31 10.18 29.43 28.69
C LYS A 31 9.32 30.52 29.31
N SER A 32 9.60 30.90 30.55
CA SER A 32 9.30 32.24 31.05
C SER A 32 10.20 32.59 32.25
N SER A 33 11.38 33.08 31.95
CA SER A 33 12.13 34.07 32.75
C SER A 33 13.38 34.44 31.98
N ALA A 34 13.48 35.71 31.65
CA ALA A 34 14.68 36.30 31.03
C ALA A 34 15.87 36.24 31.98
N THR A 35 16.75 35.34 31.73
CA THR A 35 18.16 35.37 32.08
C THR A 35 18.88 34.72 30.92
N GLU A 36 19.93 35.31 30.38
CA GLU A 36 20.81 34.71 29.39
C GLU A 36 21.45 33.44 29.97
N SER A 37 20.64 32.37 30.00
CA SER A 37 21.12 31.02 30.20
C SER A 37 21.37 30.44 28.81
N VAL A 38 22.60 30.04 28.57
CA VAL A 38 23.00 29.15 27.47
C VAL A 38 21.87 28.14 27.30
N GLU A 39 21.12 28.27 26.22
CA GLU A 39 20.07 27.31 25.88
C GLU A 39 20.67 25.90 25.92
N PRO A 40 20.09 24.92 26.63
CA PRO A 40 20.64 23.58 26.68
C PRO A 40 20.62 23.05 25.26
N GLY A 41 21.82 22.94 24.64
CA GLY A 41 21.96 22.57 23.24
C GLY A 41 21.30 21.25 22.92
N MET A 42 20.75 21.10 21.72
CA MET A 42 20.22 19.85 21.14
C MET A 42 21.34 18.81 20.90
N ASP A 43 22.52 18.99 21.48
CA ASP A 43 23.67 18.09 21.31
C ASP A 43 23.41 16.69 21.89
N SER A 44 22.57 16.61 22.95
CA SER A 44 22.16 15.33 23.55
C SER A 44 21.10 14.57 22.73
N VAL A 45 20.44 15.23 21.78
CA VAL A 45 19.34 14.65 20.99
C VAL A 45 19.89 14.05 19.70
N THR A 46 19.58 12.78 19.46
CA THR A 46 19.81 12.10 18.20
C THR A 46 18.48 11.82 17.51
N VAL A 47 18.37 12.18 16.24
CA VAL A 47 17.20 11.86 15.39
C VAL A 47 17.63 10.83 14.36
N SER A 48 16.91 9.72 14.29
CA SER A 48 17.28 8.61 13.40
C SER A 48 16.08 8.13 12.59
N LEU A 49 16.33 7.77 11.34
CA LEU A 49 15.36 7.03 10.51
C LEU A 49 15.47 5.55 10.86
N LEU A 50 14.35 4.92 11.20
CA LEU A 50 14.24 3.48 11.38
C LEU A 50 13.57 2.87 10.16
N THR A 51 14.22 1.88 9.54
CA THR A 51 13.67 1.10 8.43
C THR A 51 13.47 -0.32 8.87
N CYS A 52 12.20 -0.75 8.89
CA CYS A 52 11.82 -2.10 9.28
C CYS A 52 11.58 -2.95 8.03
N GLY A 53 12.16 -4.14 8.02
CA GLY A 53 11.97 -5.10 6.94
C GLY A 53 10.52 -5.60 6.84
N PRO A 54 10.20 -6.37 5.77
CA PRO A 54 8.87 -6.93 5.58
C PRO A 54 8.47 -7.89 6.69
N GLY A 55 7.17 -7.91 7.01
CA GLY A 55 6.52 -8.91 7.85
C GLY A 55 5.75 -9.93 7.02
N SER A 56 5.02 -10.83 7.69
CA SER A 56 4.21 -11.89 7.06
C SER A 56 2.81 -11.43 6.66
N GLU A 57 2.30 -10.38 7.29
CA GLU A 57 0.96 -9.89 7.07
C GLU A 57 0.88 -9.00 5.81
N VAL A 58 -0.24 -9.03 5.11
CA VAL A 58 -0.43 -8.32 3.82
C VAL A 58 -0.07 -6.83 3.91
N TRP A 59 -0.39 -6.17 5.03
CA TRP A 59 -0.09 -4.75 5.25
C TRP A 59 1.36 -4.49 5.63
N SER A 60 2.12 -5.50 6.04
CA SER A 60 3.53 -5.39 6.44
C SER A 60 4.52 -5.89 5.38
N LEU A 61 4.04 -6.42 4.25
CA LEU A 61 4.89 -6.97 3.17
C LEU A 61 5.91 -5.96 2.63
N TYR A 62 5.59 -4.68 2.68
CA TYR A 62 6.41 -3.61 2.10
C TYR A 62 7.37 -2.97 3.11
N GLY A 63 7.42 -3.51 4.34
CA GLY A 63 8.20 -2.92 5.41
C GLY A 63 7.48 -1.77 6.13
N HIS A 64 8.23 -1.03 6.94
CA HIS A 64 7.74 0.13 7.67
C HIS A 64 8.85 1.16 7.88
N THR A 65 8.48 2.42 8.03
CA THR A 65 9.38 3.51 8.38
C THR A 65 8.91 4.20 9.65
N ALA A 66 9.83 4.41 10.59
CA ALA A 66 9.60 5.16 11.81
C ALA A 66 10.74 6.13 12.07
N ILE A 67 10.56 7.02 13.03
CA ILE A 67 11.60 8.00 13.44
C ILE A 67 11.89 7.78 14.92
N ARG A 68 13.16 7.55 15.28
CA ARG A 68 13.63 7.50 16.67
C ARG A 68 14.13 8.86 17.11
N ILE A 69 13.81 9.23 18.34
CA ILE A 69 14.32 10.41 19.04
C ILE A 69 14.90 9.92 20.35
N ASP A 70 16.22 10.00 20.46
CA ASP A 70 16.98 9.64 21.66
C ASP A 70 17.54 10.91 22.28
N ASP A 71 17.02 11.33 23.43
CA ASP A 71 17.57 12.42 24.23
C ASP A 71 18.29 11.85 25.46
N ARG A 72 19.58 11.72 25.36
CA ARG A 72 20.45 11.17 26.40
C ARG A 72 20.40 11.95 27.71
N ARG A 73 20.05 13.24 27.67
CA ARG A 73 20.00 14.10 28.85
C ARG A 73 18.74 13.83 29.68
N SER A 74 17.59 13.71 29.02
CA SER A 74 16.33 13.40 29.70
C SER A 74 16.11 11.90 29.91
N GLY A 75 16.91 11.05 29.26
CA GLY A 75 16.73 9.61 29.21
C GLY A 75 15.51 9.18 28.42
N GLN A 76 14.96 10.05 27.59
CA GLN A 76 13.82 9.75 26.73
C GLN A 76 14.28 9.13 25.43
N ASP A 77 13.80 7.93 25.14
CA ASP A 77 14.07 7.19 23.91
C ASP A 77 12.73 6.73 23.28
N MET A 78 12.31 7.44 22.27
CA MET A 78 10.98 7.35 21.69
C MET A 78 11.03 7.04 20.20
N VAL A 79 10.02 6.32 19.72
CA VAL A 79 9.80 6.03 18.30
C VAL A 79 8.46 6.59 17.87
N VAL A 80 8.50 7.41 16.84
CA VAL A 80 7.33 7.98 16.18
C VAL A 80 6.96 7.12 14.98
N ASN A 81 5.73 6.63 14.98
CA ASN A 81 5.15 5.82 13.93
C ASN A 81 4.04 6.59 13.24
N TYR A 82 4.06 6.63 11.90
CA TYR A 82 2.92 7.03 11.07
C TYR A 82 2.22 5.79 10.51
N GLY A 83 0.95 5.93 10.15
CA GLY A 83 0.23 4.83 9.52
C GLY A 83 -0.47 3.89 10.49
N LEU A 84 -0.70 4.33 11.72
CA LEU A 84 -1.49 3.54 12.68
C LEU A 84 -2.97 3.57 12.30
N PHE A 85 -3.59 2.40 12.23
CA PHE A 85 -4.99 2.25 11.88
C PHE A 85 -5.68 1.18 12.71
N SER A 86 -7.02 1.15 12.65
CA SER A 86 -7.81 0.14 13.33
C SER A 86 -8.90 -0.41 12.43
N PHE A 87 -8.95 -1.72 12.27
CA PHE A 87 -10.04 -2.42 11.58
C PHE A 87 -11.40 -2.25 12.25
N ARG A 88 -11.44 -1.76 13.51
CA ARG A 88 -12.66 -1.52 14.27
C ARG A 88 -13.37 -0.20 13.92
N GLN A 89 -12.78 0.60 13.03
CA GLN A 89 -13.46 1.80 12.53
C GLN A 89 -14.77 1.38 11.85
N LYS A 90 -15.85 2.10 12.17
CA LYS A 90 -17.16 1.86 11.56
C LYS A 90 -17.07 1.94 10.04
N TYR A 91 -17.59 0.92 9.36
CA TYR A 91 -17.55 0.82 7.89
C TYR A 91 -16.13 0.81 7.30
N PHE A 92 -15.13 0.24 7.98
CA PHE A 92 -13.74 0.25 7.54
C PHE A 92 -13.56 -0.18 6.07
N ILE A 93 -14.18 -1.30 5.63
CA ILE A 93 -14.06 -1.82 4.26
C ILE A 93 -14.56 -0.80 3.23
N PHE A 94 -15.74 -0.20 3.46
CA PHE A 94 -16.28 0.82 2.57
C PHE A 94 -15.38 2.07 2.53
N ARG A 95 -14.93 2.53 3.69
CA ARG A 95 -14.00 3.66 3.78
C ARG A 95 -12.71 3.38 3.04
N PHE A 96 -12.17 2.16 3.16
CA PHE A 96 -10.95 1.73 2.45
C PHE A 96 -11.15 1.75 0.93
N VAL A 97 -12.24 1.14 0.42
CA VAL A 97 -12.56 1.12 -1.01
C VAL A 97 -12.66 2.54 -1.60
N PHE A 98 -13.31 3.45 -0.88
CA PHE A 98 -13.46 4.84 -1.34
C PHE A 98 -12.25 5.75 -1.01
N GLY A 99 -11.19 5.21 -0.41
CA GLY A 99 -10.02 6.01 -0.01
C GLY A 99 -10.32 6.99 1.12
N LEU A 100 -11.25 6.64 2.01
CA LEU A 100 -11.72 7.49 3.12
C LEU A 100 -11.20 7.00 4.48
N THR A 101 -10.16 6.16 4.50
CA THR A 101 -9.55 5.68 5.74
C THR A 101 -8.60 6.73 6.30
N ASP A 102 -8.82 7.07 7.57
CA ASP A 102 -7.94 7.95 8.31
C ASP A 102 -7.01 7.11 9.19
N TYR A 103 -5.73 7.40 9.09
CA TYR A 103 -4.66 6.79 9.87
C TYR A 103 -4.10 7.85 10.82
N SER A 104 -3.34 7.44 11.81
CA SER A 104 -2.80 8.36 12.79
C SER A 104 -1.30 8.18 13.00
N MET A 105 -0.69 9.22 13.54
CA MET A 105 0.60 9.18 14.17
C MET A 105 0.47 8.60 15.57
N GLY A 106 1.49 7.88 16.04
CA GLY A 106 1.61 7.41 17.41
C GLY A 106 3.05 7.38 17.86
N ILE A 107 3.24 7.35 19.18
CA ILE A 107 4.55 7.33 19.83
C ILE A 107 4.62 6.11 20.74
N THR A 108 5.75 5.40 20.71
CA THR A 108 6.06 4.27 21.59
C THR A 108 7.48 4.42 22.14
N SER A 109 7.84 3.72 23.21
CA SER A 109 9.22 3.64 23.66
C SER A 109 10.06 2.79 22.71
N MET A 110 11.36 3.04 22.65
CA MET A 110 12.28 2.24 21.84
C MET A 110 12.28 0.77 22.28
N ASP A 111 12.20 0.49 23.58
CA ASP A 111 12.16 -0.88 24.13
C ASP A 111 10.96 -1.65 23.60
N ASN A 112 9.75 -1.06 23.67
CA ASN A 112 8.54 -1.68 23.14
C ASN A 112 8.62 -1.91 21.63
N PHE A 113 9.22 -0.97 20.90
CA PHE A 113 9.42 -1.08 19.47
C PHE A 113 10.36 -2.25 19.12
N ILE A 114 11.48 -2.37 19.82
CA ILE A 114 12.44 -3.48 19.62
C ILE A 114 11.81 -4.82 20.00
N GLU A 115 11.04 -4.88 21.10
CA GLU A 115 10.33 -6.09 21.51
C GLU A 115 9.34 -6.55 20.42
N GLU A 116 8.50 -5.64 19.89
CA GLU A 116 7.53 -5.92 18.84
C GLU A 116 8.20 -6.47 17.58
N TYR A 117 9.22 -5.77 17.05
CA TYR A 117 9.88 -6.19 15.81
C TYR A 117 10.75 -7.44 15.98
N SER A 118 11.30 -7.67 17.19
CA SER A 118 12.01 -8.90 17.53
C SER A 118 11.05 -10.09 17.56
N TYR A 119 9.86 -9.91 18.18
CA TYR A 119 8.82 -10.93 18.21
C TYR A 119 8.31 -11.28 16.80
N GLU A 120 8.14 -10.27 15.93
CA GLU A 120 7.76 -10.49 14.54
C GLU A 120 8.89 -11.05 13.66
N GLY A 121 10.13 -11.14 14.16
CA GLY A 121 11.29 -11.58 13.41
C GLY A 121 11.65 -10.70 12.22
N ARG A 122 11.40 -9.39 12.32
CA ARG A 122 11.65 -8.41 11.26
C ARG A 122 12.97 -7.69 11.50
N THR A 123 13.67 -7.38 10.43
CA THR A 123 14.90 -6.58 10.50
C THR A 123 14.57 -5.13 10.84
N VAL A 124 15.46 -4.48 11.60
CA VAL A 124 15.41 -3.03 11.85
C VAL A 124 16.79 -2.42 11.59
N VAL A 125 16.84 -1.45 10.68
CA VAL A 125 18.03 -0.68 10.36
C VAL A 125 17.82 0.76 10.84
N GLN A 126 18.77 1.28 11.59
CA GLN A 126 18.80 2.66 12.06
C GLN A 126 19.82 3.47 11.26
N GLN A 127 19.44 4.67 10.84
CA GLN A 127 20.30 5.68 10.22
C GLN A 127 20.22 6.96 11.06
N ASP A 128 21.29 7.29 11.79
CA ASP A 128 21.38 8.54 12.54
C ASP A 128 21.59 9.69 11.57
N LEU A 129 20.75 10.70 11.66
CA LEU A 129 20.79 11.85 10.75
C LEU A 129 21.75 12.92 11.27
N ASN A 130 22.54 13.47 10.35
CA ASN A 130 23.52 14.52 10.63
C ASN A 130 22.86 15.91 10.63
N LEU A 131 21.92 16.11 11.57
CA LEU A 131 21.19 17.36 11.72
C LEU A 131 21.92 18.32 12.66
N SER A 132 21.94 19.60 12.31
CA SER A 132 22.35 20.67 13.22
C SER A 132 21.33 20.85 14.35
N ASN A 133 21.72 21.51 15.43
CA ASN A 133 20.84 21.79 16.56
C ASN A 133 19.57 22.55 16.14
N LYS A 134 19.74 23.54 15.25
CA LYS A 134 18.63 24.32 14.67
C LYS A 134 17.65 23.44 13.87
N GLU A 135 18.17 22.46 13.12
CA GLU A 135 17.36 21.52 12.35
C GLU A 135 16.62 20.53 13.26
N LYS A 136 17.28 20.05 14.34
CA LYS A 136 16.64 19.22 15.36
C LYS A 136 15.49 19.96 16.05
N GLU A 137 15.68 21.24 16.39
CA GLU A 137 14.61 22.08 16.95
C GLU A 137 13.45 22.26 15.95
N SER A 138 13.76 22.54 14.69
CA SER A 138 12.75 22.64 13.62
C SER A 138 11.95 21.36 13.47
N PHE A 139 12.66 20.21 13.48
CA PHE A 139 12.04 18.89 13.42
C PHE A 139 11.12 18.63 14.63
N LEU A 140 11.61 18.85 15.85
CA LEU A 140 10.81 18.62 17.07
C LEU A 140 9.57 19.52 17.12
N ARG A 141 9.67 20.76 16.64
CA ARG A 141 8.53 21.68 16.52
C ARG A 141 7.50 21.14 15.53
N ALA A 142 7.94 20.74 14.34
CA ALA A 142 7.05 20.17 13.33
C ALA A 142 6.39 18.87 13.83
N LEU A 143 7.13 18.04 14.55
CA LEU A 143 6.60 16.83 15.17
C LEU A 143 5.54 17.14 16.22
N TYR A 144 5.78 18.12 17.08
CA TYR A 144 4.81 18.58 18.06
C TYR A 144 3.52 19.05 17.41
N GLU A 145 3.63 19.84 16.33
CA GLU A 145 2.45 20.29 15.55
C GLU A 145 1.69 19.10 14.95
N ASN A 146 2.38 18.07 14.46
CA ASN A 146 1.74 16.84 13.96
C ASN A 146 1.04 16.05 15.08
N ALA A 147 1.55 16.11 16.31
CA ALA A 147 0.99 15.40 17.45
C ALA A 147 -0.28 16.05 18.02
N LEU A 148 -0.60 17.28 17.64
CA LEU A 148 -1.81 17.96 18.10
C LEU A 148 -3.08 17.18 17.68
N PRO A 149 -4.14 17.15 18.51
CA PRO A 149 -5.36 16.37 18.25
C PRO A 149 -5.99 16.62 16.87
N GLN A 150 -5.90 17.85 16.35
CA GLN A 150 -6.42 18.23 15.04
C GLN A 150 -5.55 17.75 13.87
N ASN A 151 -4.27 17.42 14.08
CA ASN A 151 -3.28 17.08 13.05
C ASN A 151 -2.84 15.61 13.10
N VAL A 152 -3.07 14.92 14.23
CA VAL A 152 -2.58 13.56 14.48
C VAL A 152 -3.15 12.52 13.52
N SER A 153 -4.35 12.78 12.98
CA SER A 153 -5.02 11.91 12.02
C SER A 153 -4.95 12.50 10.62
N TYR A 154 -4.74 11.63 9.64
CA TYR A 154 -4.60 12.05 8.24
C TYR A 154 -5.21 11.02 7.28
N ARG A 155 -5.54 11.47 6.07
CA ARG A 155 -6.02 10.61 5.00
C ARG A 155 -4.86 9.80 4.41
N TYR A 156 -4.85 8.50 4.67
CA TYR A 156 -3.80 7.62 4.22
C TYR A 156 -3.90 7.33 2.72
N ASN A 157 -2.75 7.38 2.05
CA ASN A 157 -2.61 6.90 0.68
C ASN A 157 -1.33 6.10 0.52
N PHE A 158 -1.44 4.85 0.07
CA PHE A 158 -0.32 3.92 0.04
C PHE A 158 0.90 4.44 -0.75
N PHE A 159 0.70 5.13 -1.86
CA PHE A 159 1.80 5.64 -2.69
C PHE A 159 2.19 7.09 -2.37
N TYR A 160 1.26 7.90 -1.88
CA TYR A 160 1.45 9.36 -1.82
C TYR A 160 1.51 9.92 -0.40
N ASP A 161 0.87 9.29 0.57
CA ASP A 161 0.81 9.75 1.97
C ASP A 161 0.77 8.57 2.94
N ASN A 162 1.91 7.88 3.09
CA ASN A 162 2.09 6.71 3.94
C ASN A 162 3.10 6.97 5.07
N CYS A 163 3.44 5.94 5.85
CA CYS A 163 4.42 6.04 6.94
C CYS A 163 5.79 6.53 6.47
N THR A 164 6.22 6.11 5.28
CA THR A 164 7.53 6.45 4.72
C THR A 164 7.56 7.88 4.19
N THR A 165 6.57 8.27 3.39
CA THR A 165 6.51 9.61 2.82
C THR A 165 6.36 10.67 3.89
N ARG A 166 5.58 10.41 4.95
CA ARG A 166 5.44 11.32 6.08
C ARG A 166 6.72 11.46 6.88
N ALA A 167 7.38 10.35 7.20
CA ALA A 167 8.67 10.38 7.88
C ALA A 167 9.72 11.12 7.05
N ARG A 168 9.78 10.85 5.75
CA ARG A 168 10.66 11.59 4.83
C ARG A 168 10.38 13.08 4.85
N ASP A 169 9.13 13.46 4.66
CA ASP A 169 8.78 14.87 4.45
C ASP A 169 8.99 15.70 5.72
N ILE A 170 8.67 15.19 6.91
CA ILE A 170 8.95 15.91 8.15
C ILE A 170 10.43 16.07 8.40
N LEU A 171 11.26 15.05 8.10
CA LEU A 171 12.72 15.11 8.25
C LEU A 171 13.33 16.08 7.25
N ILE A 172 13.03 15.96 5.96
CA ILE A 172 13.63 16.79 4.91
C ILE A 172 13.20 18.26 5.05
N ASN A 173 11.93 18.53 5.36
CA ASN A 173 11.44 19.90 5.54
C ASN A 173 12.03 20.61 6.78
N SER A 174 12.65 19.87 7.69
CA SER A 174 13.33 20.44 8.86
C SER A 174 14.77 20.85 8.60
N ILE A 175 15.34 20.47 7.45
CA ILE A 175 16.73 20.75 7.05
C ILE A 175 16.85 22.18 6.53
N ASP A 176 17.84 22.93 7.03
CA ASP A 176 18.18 24.28 6.55
C ASP A 176 19.14 24.17 5.36
N GLY A 177 18.60 23.83 4.19
CA GLY A 177 19.35 23.60 2.96
C GLY A 177 18.60 22.70 1.99
N MET A 178 19.34 22.12 1.06
CA MET A 178 18.80 21.15 0.10
C MET A 178 19.39 19.76 0.35
N VAL A 179 18.56 18.72 0.16
CA VAL A 179 19.05 17.33 0.16
C VAL A 179 19.35 16.93 -1.28
N GLU A 180 20.63 16.72 -1.57
CA GLU A 180 21.11 16.20 -2.84
C GLU A 180 21.26 14.67 -2.73
N TYR A 181 20.58 13.95 -3.57
CA TYR A 181 20.75 12.50 -3.72
C TYR A 181 21.87 12.22 -4.74
N SER A 182 22.62 11.13 -4.55
CA SER A 182 23.66 10.76 -5.52
C SER A 182 23.10 10.61 -6.93
N ASP A 183 23.94 10.92 -7.95
CA ASP A 183 23.59 10.90 -9.38
C ASP A 183 23.28 9.50 -9.97
N THR A 184 23.10 8.48 -9.14
CA THR A 184 22.59 7.20 -9.63
C THR A 184 21.25 7.48 -10.29
N LYS A 185 21.19 7.27 -11.61
CA LYS A 185 19.97 7.44 -12.40
C LYS A 185 18.81 6.75 -11.67
N CYS A 186 17.75 7.51 -11.48
CA CYS A 186 16.47 6.92 -11.10
C CYS A 186 16.14 5.87 -12.16
N VAL A 187 15.89 4.65 -11.74
CA VAL A 187 15.49 3.59 -12.67
C VAL A 187 14.05 3.86 -13.08
N ASP A 188 13.76 3.82 -14.39
CA ASP A 188 12.41 3.96 -14.88
C ASP A 188 11.59 2.73 -14.45
N VAL A 189 10.86 2.88 -13.37
CA VAL A 189 10.02 1.83 -12.77
C VAL A 189 8.68 2.40 -12.36
N SER A 190 7.64 1.59 -12.51
CA SER A 190 6.29 1.96 -12.10
C SER A 190 6.02 1.57 -10.63
N TYR A 191 4.99 2.18 -10.03
CA TYR A 191 4.52 1.78 -8.71
C TYR A 191 4.17 0.29 -8.63
N ARG A 192 3.52 -0.26 -9.68
CA ARG A 192 3.19 -1.68 -9.75
C ARG A 192 4.45 -2.56 -9.74
N SER A 193 5.43 -2.24 -10.56
CA SER A 193 6.70 -2.99 -10.61
C SER A 193 7.43 -2.98 -9.28
N MET A 194 7.43 -1.83 -8.60
CA MET A 194 8.05 -1.70 -7.28
C MET A 194 7.34 -2.55 -6.23
N THR A 195 6.00 -2.59 -6.23
CA THR A 195 5.24 -3.43 -5.28
C THR A 195 5.43 -4.92 -5.56
N HIS A 196 5.57 -5.30 -6.84
CA HIS A 196 5.81 -6.70 -7.22
C HIS A 196 7.09 -7.28 -6.62
N GLN A 197 8.16 -6.49 -6.46
CA GLN A 197 9.40 -6.94 -5.82
C GLN A 197 9.19 -7.49 -4.40
N TRP A 198 8.15 -7.00 -3.70
CA TRP A 198 7.87 -7.37 -2.32
C TRP A 198 6.79 -8.43 -2.17
N ASN A 199 5.83 -8.49 -3.08
CA ASN A 199 4.71 -9.41 -3.01
C ASN A 199 4.82 -10.61 -3.97
N GLU A 200 5.96 -10.78 -4.66
CA GLU A 200 6.22 -11.93 -5.54
C GLU A 200 6.01 -13.29 -4.85
N PRO A 201 6.41 -13.50 -3.57
CA PRO A 201 6.16 -14.76 -2.88
C PRO A 201 4.68 -15.01 -2.54
N TYR A 202 3.79 -14.01 -2.72
CA TYR A 202 2.39 -14.05 -2.31
C TYR A 202 1.45 -13.79 -3.50
N PRO A 203 1.29 -14.75 -4.43
CA PRO A 203 0.63 -14.53 -5.73
C PRO A 203 -0.83 -14.07 -5.61
N TRP A 204 -1.56 -14.48 -4.58
CA TRP A 204 -2.93 -14.02 -4.35
C TRP A 204 -3.02 -12.62 -3.79
N SER A 205 -2.11 -12.23 -2.91
CA SER A 205 -2.00 -10.84 -2.43
C SER A 205 -1.59 -9.91 -3.57
N ARG A 206 -0.65 -10.34 -4.40
CA ARG A 206 -0.25 -9.64 -5.63
C ARG A 206 -1.44 -9.48 -6.57
N TRP A 207 -2.17 -10.56 -6.83
CA TRP A 207 -3.36 -10.53 -7.66
C TRP A 207 -4.41 -9.55 -7.16
N GLY A 208 -4.69 -9.57 -5.83
CA GLY A 208 -5.63 -8.63 -5.22
C GLY A 208 -5.22 -7.17 -5.41
N ASN A 209 -3.93 -6.84 -5.21
CA ASN A 209 -3.40 -5.51 -5.47
C ASN A 209 -3.52 -5.14 -6.95
N ASP A 210 -3.15 -6.05 -7.86
CA ASP A 210 -3.17 -5.81 -9.31
C ASP A 210 -4.57 -5.58 -9.87
N ILE A 211 -5.58 -6.26 -9.31
CA ILE A 211 -7.00 -6.02 -9.67
C ILE A 211 -7.43 -4.60 -9.30
N LEU A 212 -6.98 -4.08 -8.17
CA LEU A 212 -7.40 -2.75 -7.70
C LEU A 212 -6.61 -1.62 -8.37
N LEU A 213 -5.36 -1.87 -8.77
CA LEU A 213 -4.50 -0.87 -9.40
C LEU A 213 -4.90 -0.61 -10.85
N GLY A 214 -5.10 0.66 -11.18
CA GLY A 214 -5.37 1.13 -12.53
C GLY A 214 -4.11 1.54 -13.29
N VAL A 215 -4.30 2.12 -14.47
CA VAL A 215 -3.23 2.48 -15.41
C VAL A 215 -2.18 3.45 -14.83
N LYS A 216 -2.57 4.34 -13.92
CA LYS A 216 -1.62 5.27 -13.29
C LYS A 216 -0.54 4.58 -12.45
N ALA A 217 -0.79 3.35 -12.01
CA ALA A 217 0.21 2.57 -11.29
C ALA A 217 1.29 1.99 -12.22
N ASP A 218 1.09 2.07 -13.54
CA ASP A 218 1.99 1.54 -14.57
C ASP A 218 2.88 2.63 -15.22
N PHE A 219 2.68 3.90 -14.85
CA PHE A 219 3.53 5.00 -15.33
C PHE A 219 4.85 5.03 -14.57
N ASP A 220 5.91 5.47 -15.27
CA ASP A 220 7.21 5.66 -14.66
C ASP A 220 7.16 6.66 -13.52
N THR A 221 7.91 6.38 -12.48
CA THR A 221 7.98 7.16 -11.24
C THR A 221 9.29 7.90 -11.12
N ASP A 222 9.26 9.11 -10.58
CA ASP A 222 10.45 9.85 -10.20
C ASP A 222 11.03 9.33 -8.86
N ARG A 223 12.25 9.79 -8.50
CA ARG A 223 12.92 9.39 -7.26
C ARG A 223 12.07 9.66 -6.02
N ARG A 224 11.44 10.83 -5.93
CA ARG A 224 10.60 11.19 -4.78
C ARG A 224 9.40 10.25 -4.64
N GLN A 225 8.82 9.87 -5.77
CA GLN A 225 7.73 8.90 -5.82
C GLN A 225 8.18 7.50 -5.42
N GLN A 226 9.39 7.07 -5.83
CA GLN A 226 9.96 5.76 -5.44
C GLN A 226 10.24 5.64 -3.94
N GLN A 227 10.46 6.75 -3.26
CA GLN A 227 10.65 6.82 -1.80
C GLN A 227 9.36 6.55 -0.98
N PHE A 228 8.27 6.09 -1.58
CA PHE A 228 7.14 5.58 -0.81
C PHE A 228 7.44 4.25 -0.12
N LEU A 229 8.43 3.50 -0.64
CA LEU A 229 8.92 2.26 -0.04
C LEU A 229 10.02 2.54 0.99
N PRO A 230 9.94 1.90 2.17
CA PRO A 230 10.93 2.09 3.25
C PRO A 230 12.37 1.82 2.79
N ASP A 231 12.60 0.73 2.04
CA ASP A 231 13.94 0.36 1.58
C ASP A 231 14.49 1.32 0.52
N SER A 232 13.64 1.89 -0.34
CA SER A 232 14.02 2.90 -1.32
C SER A 232 14.46 4.18 -0.62
N LEU A 233 13.68 4.66 0.35
CA LEU A 233 14.03 5.85 1.14
C LEU A 233 15.35 5.64 1.90
N ARG A 234 15.51 4.48 2.55
CA ARG A 234 16.73 4.13 3.28
C ARG A 234 17.98 4.19 2.38
N LYS A 235 17.90 3.58 1.18
CA LYS A 235 18.99 3.57 0.21
C LYS A 235 19.35 4.96 -0.29
N ASP A 236 18.35 5.78 -0.55
CA ASP A 236 18.57 7.16 -0.96
C ASP A 236 19.22 7.98 0.15
N PHE A 237 18.79 7.82 1.40
CA PHE A 237 19.38 8.50 2.55
C PHE A 237 20.84 8.09 2.80
N ASP A 238 21.20 6.81 2.61
CA ASP A 238 22.60 6.33 2.72
C ASP A 238 23.57 7.13 1.83
N ASN A 239 23.07 7.61 0.68
CA ASN A 239 23.88 8.27 -0.35
C ASN A 239 23.58 9.76 -0.50
N ALA A 240 22.76 10.33 0.37
CA ALA A 240 22.35 11.73 0.31
C ALA A 240 23.33 12.68 1.03
N TRP A 241 23.34 13.91 0.53
CA TRP A 241 24.09 15.02 1.10
C TRP A 241 23.16 16.17 1.43
N ILE A 242 23.42 16.84 2.54
CA ILE A 242 22.82 18.13 2.86
C ILE A 242 23.75 19.21 2.32
N VAL A 243 23.19 20.10 1.50
CA VAL A 243 23.87 21.27 0.96
C VAL A 243 23.26 22.49 1.60
N ASP A 244 24.02 23.22 2.41
CA ASP A 244 23.56 24.44 3.05
C ASP A 244 23.53 25.65 2.09
N LYS A 245 23.02 26.78 2.56
CA LYS A 245 22.95 28.03 1.77
C LYS A 245 24.28 28.59 1.36
N SER A 246 25.37 28.18 2.00
CA SER A 246 26.74 28.56 1.65
C SER A 246 27.37 27.65 0.59
N GLY A 247 26.69 26.54 0.23
CA GLY A 247 27.22 25.51 -0.67
C GLY A 247 28.06 24.45 0.03
N SER A 248 28.21 24.52 1.37
CA SER A 248 28.91 23.48 2.14
C SER A 248 28.11 22.19 2.17
N LYS A 249 28.80 21.05 2.04
CA LYS A 249 28.18 19.74 1.95
C LYS A 249 28.52 18.87 3.17
N ARG A 250 27.49 18.21 3.74
CA ARG A 250 27.68 17.17 4.75
C ARG A 250 26.80 15.96 4.41
N LYS A 251 27.21 14.76 4.79
CA LYS A 251 26.38 13.57 4.58
C LYS A 251 25.08 13.68 5.39
N LEU A 252 23.95 13.25 4.81
CA LEU A 252 22.65 13.21 5.51
C LEU A 252 22.68 12.19 6.65
N VAL A 253 23.30 11.03 6.44
CA VAL A 253 23.44 9.96 7.45
C VAL A 253 24.83 10.02 8.04
N ALA A 254 24.91 10.21 9.36
CA ALA A 254 26.18 10.20 10.12
C ALA A 254 26.61 8.77 10.44
N ASN A 255 25.70 7.95 10.96
CA ASN A 255 25.97 6.57 11.36
C ASN A 255 24.82 5.64 10.92
N LYS A 256 25.15 4.35 10.76
CA LYS A 256 24.19 3.32 10.41
C LYS A 256 24.40 2.08 11.26
N PHE A 257 23.29 1.54 11.81
CA PHE A 257 23.29 0.37 12.66
C PHE A 257 22.23 -0.63 12.21
N ILE A 258 22.51 -1.90 12.39
CA ILE A 258 21.51 -2.96 12.27
C ILE A 258 21.11 -3.32 13.71
N LEU A 259 19.91 -2.89 14.12
CA LEU A 259 19.41 -3.11 15.47
C LEU A 259 18.88 -4.53 15.64
N ILE A 260 18.16 -5.01 14.61
CA ILE A 260 17.64 -6.38 14.56
C ILE A 260 18.02 -6.96 13.21
N SER A 261 18.77 -8.07 13.24
CA SER A 261 19.10 -8.85 12.04
C SER A 261 18.15 -10.05 11.94
N ARG A 262 17.60 -10.28 10.77
CA ARG A 262 16.78 -11.48 10.53
C ARG A 262 17.68 -12.70 10.49
N PRO A 263 17.38 -13.79 11.24
CA PRO A 263 18.04 -15.07 11.01
C PRO A 263 17.82 -15.50 9.54
N GLN A 264 18.87 -15.94 8.85
CA GLN A 264 18.80 -16.34 7.43
C GLN A 264 17.84 -17.52 7.14
N THR A 265 17.28 -18.14 8.18
CA THR A 265 16.48 -19.36 8.12
C THR A 265 14.98 -19.18 7.95
N ILE A 266 14.44 -17.96 7.98
CA ILE A 266 13.03 -17.76 7.67
C ILE A 266 12.89 -17.59 6.16
N THR A 267 12.96 -18.70 5.42
CA THR A 267 12.36 -18.78 4.10
C THR A 267 10.87 -18.46 4.27
N ALA A 268 10.38 -17.41 3.60
CA ALA A 268 8.95 -17.26 3.42
C ALA A 268 8.42 -18.62 2.97
N ASP A 269 7.43 -19.14 3.68
CA ASP A 269 6.76 -20.38 3.28
C ASP A 269 6.24 -20.11 1.86
N LYS A 270 7.01 -20.57 0.85
CA LYS A 270 6.68 -20.33 -0.55
C LYS A 270 5.33 -20.98 -0.75
N GLN A 271 4.31 -20.15 -0.84
CA GLN A 271 2.98 -20.62 -1.21
C GLN A 271 3.16 -21.50 -2.45
N THR A 272 2.82 -22.77 -2.32
CA THR A 272 3.10 -23.78 -3.35
C THR A 272 2.64 -23.28 -4.71
N ASP A 273 3.49 -23.33 -5.72
CA ASP A 273 3.23 -22.85 -7.09
C ASP A 273 1.91 -23.38 -7.70
N PHE A 274 1.37 -24.48 -7.17
CA PHE A 274 0.13 -25.11 -7.61
C PHE A 274 -1.14 -24.24 -7.41
N CYS A 275 -1.10 -23.20 -6.59
CA CYS A 275 -2.27 -22.36 -6.29
C CYS A 275 -2.18 -20.95 -6.89
N ARG A 276 -1.40 -20.75 -7.96
CA ARG A 276 -1.30 -19.41 -8.60
C ARG A 276 -2.62 -19.04 -9.32
N PRO A 277 -2.97 -17.75 -9.34
CA PRO A 277 -4.15 -17.25 -10.06
C PRO A 277 -4.20 -17.69 -11.54
N ALA A 278 -3.05 -17.73 -12.23
CA ALA A 278 -2.97 -18.19 -13.62
C ALA A 278 -3.50 -19.61 -13.81
N TYR A 279 -3.23 -20.54 -12.90
CA TYR A 279 -3.71 -21.93 -13.01
C TYR A 279 -5.21 -22.03 -12.78
N LEU A 280 -5.74 -21.28 -11.78
CA LEU A 280 -7.19 -21.24 -11.54
C LEU A 280 -7.93 -20.69 -12.75
N PHE A 281 -7.52 -19.54 -13.27
CA PHE A 281 -8.19 -18.89 -14.40
C PHE A 281 -7.92 -19.61 -15.72
N GLY A 282 -6.75 -20.25 -15.88
CA GLY A 282 -6.46 -21.14 -17.00
C GLY A 282 -7.39 -22.37 -17.00
N SER A 283 -7.61 -22.98 -15.83
CA SER A 283 -8.56 -24.09 -15.67
C SER A 283 -9.99 -23.66 -15.98
N LEU A 284 -10.41 -22.47 -15.53
CA LEU A 284 -11.69 -21.87 -15.88
C LEU A 284 -11.86 -21.73 -17.39
N PHE A 285 -10.81 -21.29 -18.10
CA PHE A 285 -10.83 -21.15 -19.54
C PHE A 285 -11.01 -22.51 -20.24
N ILE A 286 -10.27 -23.54 -19.80
CA ILE A 286 -10.41 -24.90 -20.32
C ILE A 286 -11.84 -25.44 -20.10
N ILE A 287 -12.39 -25.29 -18.89
CA ILE A 287 -13.76 -25.66 -18.57
C ILE A 287 -14.76 -24.92 -19.46
N THR A 288 -14.52 -23.63 -19.71
CA THR A 288 -15.37 -22.82 -20.60
C THR A 288 -15.35 -23.35 -22.02
N LEU A 289 -14.19 -23.73 -22.55
CA LEU A 289 -14.09 -24.34 -23.89
C LEU A 289 -14.82 -25.68 -23.96
N LEU A 290 -14.58 -26.58 -23.02
CA LEU A 290 -15.22 -27.89 -22.96
C LEU A 290 -16.74 -27.76 -22.86
N THR A 291 -17.22 -26.92 -21.95
CA THR A 291 -18.66 -26.64 -21.78
C THR A 291 -19.25 -26.10 -23.08
N SER A 292 -18.59 -25.15 -23.74
CA SER A 292 -19.06 -24.57 -25.00
C SER A 292 -19.12 -25.61 -26.13
N VAL A 293 -18.13 -26.52 -26.24
CA VAL A 293 -18.12 -27.60 -27.22
C VAL A 293 -19.27 -28.56 -26.97
N VAL A 294 -19.53 -28.97 -25.71
CA VAL A 294 -20.61 -29.85 -25.34
C VAL A 294 -21.98 -29.21 -25.66
N GLU A 295 -22.15 -27.94 -25.36
CA GLU A 295 -23.36 -27.19 -25.67
C GLU A 295 -23.65 -27.13 -27.19
N LEU A 296 -22.64 -26.84 -28.00
CA LEU A 296 -22.76 -26.78 -29.44
C LEU A 296 -23.13 -28.15 -30.04
N ARG A 297 -22.52 -29.24 -29.52
CA ARG A 297 -22.81 -30.62 -29.96
C ARG A 297 -24.22 -31.08 -29.52
N LYS A 298 -24.59 -30.79 -28.26
CA LYS A 298 -25.88 -31.23 -27.70
C LYS A 298 -27.03 -30.28 -28.02
N LYS A 299 -26.79 -29.14 -28.62
CA LYS A 299 -27.77 -28.05 -28.87
C LYS A 299 -28.52 -27.63 -27.59
N LYS A 300 -27.85 -27.71 -26.43
CA LYS A 300 -28.40 -27.33 -25.12
C LYS A 300 -27.62 -26.19 -24.53
N ILE A 301 -28.28 -25.26 -23.81
CA ILE A 301 -27.66 -24.15 -23.10
C ILE A 301 -27.44 -24.55 -21.64
N PHE A 302 -26.22 -24.34 -21.13
CA PHE A 302 -25.93 -24.48 -19.73
C PHE A 302 -25.97 -23.08 -19.07
N TRP A 303 -27.17 -22.48 -19.07
CA TRP A 303 -27.44 -21.14 -18.53
C TRP A 303 -26.88 -20.94 -17.11
N TRP A 304 -26.82 -21.99 -16.30
CA TRP A 304 -26.24 -21.95 -14.95
C TRP A 304 -24.74 -21.63 -14.96
N PHE A 305 -24.01 -22.04 -16.01
CA PHE A 305 -22.58 -21.71 -16.17
C PHE A 305 -22.39 -20.22 -16.46
N ASP A 306 -23.18 -19.66 -17.34
CA ASP A 306 -23.22 -18.23 -17.63
C ASP A 306 -23.68 -17.42 -16.41
N LEU A 307 -24.65 -17.92 -15.65
CA LEU A 307 -25.08 -17.32 -14.39
C LEU A 307 -23.89 -17.15 -13.42
N LEU A 308 -23.15 -18.23 -13.16
CA LEU A 308 -22.00 -18.19 -12.23
C LEU A 308 -20.90 -17.27 -12.74
N LEU A 309 -20.58 -17.32 -14.03
CA LEU A 309 -19.54 -16.51 -14.64
C LEU A 309 -19.89 -15.01 -14.59
N LEU A 310 -21.13 -14.65 -14.99
CA LEU A 310 -21.60 -13.26 -14.96
C LEU A 310 -21.78 -12.73 -13.54
N LEU A 311 -22.23 -13.59 -12.61
CA LEU A 311 -22.34 -13.22 -11.19
C LEU A 311 -20.94 -12.90 -10.61
N ALA A 312 -19.96 -13.78 -10.82
CA ALA A 312 -18.61 -13.58 -10.30
C ALA A 312 -17.93 -12.34 -10.91
N THR A 313 -17.94 -12.22 -12.24
CA THR A 313 -17.34 -11.09 -12.94
C THR A 313 -18.06 -9.77 -12.68
N GLY A 314 -19.38 -9.79 -12.56
CA GLY A 314 -20.20 -8.63 -12.25
C GLY A 314 -20.01 -8.13 -10.81
N THR A 315 -19.86 -9.06 -9.84
CA THR A 315 -19.57 -8.70 -8.44
C THR A 315 -18.20 -8.05 -8.32
N ALA A 316 -17.18 -8.63 -8.96
CA ALA A 316 -15.85 -7.99 -9.03
C ALA A 316 -15.92 -6.61 -9.72
N GLY A 317 -16.75 -6.51 -10.78
CA GLY A 317 -16.98 -5.27 -11.48
C GLY A 317 -17.66 -4.18 -10.64
N LEU A 318 -18.53 -4.56 -9.70
CA LEU A 318 -19.12 -3.61 -8.76
C LEU A 318 -18.08 -3.01 -7.84
N ILE A 319 -17.09 -3.79 -7.41
CA ILE A 319 -15.95 -3.30 -6.62
C ILE A 319 -15.13 -2.31 -7.46
N LEU A 320 -14.78 -2.67 -8.70
CA LEU A 320 -14.05 -1.77 -9.59
C LEU A 320 -14.83 -0.49 -9.91
N LEU A 321 -16.15 -0.59 -10.07
CA LEU A 321 -17.00 0.59 -10.25
C LEU A 321 -16.96 1.52 -9.02
N ALA A 322 -16.99 0.97 -7.81
CA ALA A 322 -16.81 1.75 -6.60
C ALA A 322 -15.43 2.42 -6.54
N MET A 323 -14.38 1.72 -7.00
CA MET A 323 -13.01 2.26 -7.06
C MET A 323 -12.85 3.43 -8.05
N VAL A 324 -13.70 3.54 -9.09
CA VAL A 324 -13.71 4.72 -9.99
C VAL A 324 -13.97 6.01 -9.20
N PHE A 325 -14.78 5.94 -8.15
CA PHE A 325 -15.12 7.07 -7.26
C PHE A 325 -14.19 7.17 -6.04
N SER A 326 -13.16 6.34 -5.98
CA SER A 326 -12.19 6.34 -4.87
C SER A 326 -11.30 7.58 -4.91
N GLN A 327 -10.93 8.09 -3.73
CA GLN A 327 -9.94 9.15 -3.58
C GLN A 327 -8.49 8.67 -3.81
N HIS A 328 -8.27 7.38 -4.05
CA HIS A 328 -6.95 6.86 -4.42
C HIS A 328 -6.63 7.15 -5.89
N PRO A 329 -5.61 7.99 -6.20
CA PRO A 329 -5.35 8.42 -7.58
C PRO A 329 -4.96 7.30 -8.55
N THR A 330 -4.42 6.18 -8.02
CA THR A 330 -3.90 5.07 -8.81
C THR A 330 -4.94 4.00 -9.16
N VAL A 331 -6.19 4.13 -8.72
CA VAL A 331 -7.21 3.08 -8.90
C VAL A 331 -8.39 3.48 -9.79
N ASN A 332 -8.62 4.79 -9.97
CA ASN A 332 -9.84 5.31 -10.59
C ASN A 332 -9.97 5.02 -12.09
N VAL A 333 -8.86 4.87 -12.81
CA VAL A 333 -8.87 4.48 -14.22
C VAL A 333 -8.28 3.09 -14.34
N ASN A 334 -9.16 2.08 -14.38
CA ASN A 334 -8.77 0.66 -14.39
C ASN A 334 -9.50 -0.08 -15.50
N PHE A 335 -8.76 -0.46 -16.53
CA PHE A 335 -9.32 -1.10 -17.73
C PHE A 335 -9.77 -2.56 -17.49
N GLN A 336 -9.43 -3.16 -16.35
CA GLN A 336 -9.96 -4.46 -15.97
C GLN A 336 -11.49 -4.44 -15.76
N ILE A 337 -12.09 -3.25 -15.61
CA ILE A 337 -13.56 -3.06 -15.56
C ILE A 337 -14.27 -3.51 -16.84
N PHE A 338 -13.57 -3.59 -17.97
CA PHE A 338 -14.14 -4.12 -19.21
C PHE A 338 -14.43 -5.63 -19.15
N VAL A 339 -13.62 -6.38 -18.40
CA VAL A 339 -13.78 -7.82 -18.14
C VAL A 339 -14.63 -8.05 -16.90
N PHE A 340 -14.28 -7.40 -15.81
CA PHE A 340 -15.11 -7.33 -14.61
C PHE A 340 -16.15 -6.24 -14.77
N ASN A 341 -17.15 -6.52 -15.61
CA ASN A 341 -18.12 -5.52 -16.01
C ASN A 341 -19.33 -5.50 -15.04
N PRO A 342 -19.59 -4.38 -14.36
CA PRO A 342 -20.70 -4.29 -13.41
C PRO A 342 -22.07 -4.52 -14.05
N LEU A 343 -22.22 -4.24 -15.36
CA LEU A 343 -23.46 -4.51 -16.08
C LEU A 343 -23.80 -6.00 -16.13
N SER A 344 -22.79 -6.90 -15.98
CA SER A 344 -23.03 -8.35 -15.86
C SER A 344 -23.94 -8.67 -14.67
N LEU A 345 -23.80 -7.92 -13.56
CA LEU A 345 -24.64 -8.09 -12.38
C LEU A 345 -26.02 -7.45 -12.56
N PHE A 346 -26.08 -6.21 -13.07
CA PHE A 346 -27.33 -5.50 -13.26
C PHE A 346 -28.25 -6.14 -14.31
N LEU A 347 -27.66 -6.75 -15.35
CA LEU A 347 -28.38 -7.40 -16.42
C LEU A 347 -28.46 -8.95 -16.25
N LEU A 348 -28.03 -9.48 -15.11
CA LEU A 348 -27.96 -10.92 -14.85
C LEU A 348 -29.29 -11.59 -15.10
N TYR A 349 -30.38 -11.11 -14.46
CA TYR A 349 -31.69 -11.69 -14.57
C TYR A 349 -32.25 -11.71 -16.02
N PRO A 350 -32.30 -10.58 -16.74
CA PRO A 350 -32.81 -10.59 -18.12
C PRO A 350 -31.96 -11.42 -19.08
N VAL A 351 -30.63 -11.48 -18.90
CA VAL A 351 -29.73 -12.32 -19.69
C VAL A 351 -30.05 -13.78 -19.48
N ILE A 352 -30.05 -14.27 -18.26
CA ILE A 352 -30.29 -15.69 -17.92
C ILE A 352 -31.72 -16.12 -18.26
N ARG A 353 -32.72 -15.26 -18.01
CA ARG A 353 -34.11 -15.54 -18.39
C ARG A 353 -34.24 -15.73 -19.90
N LYS A 354 -33.52 -14.95 -20.71
CA LYS A 354 -33.57 -15.07 -22.16
C LYS A 354 -32.85 -16.32 -22.65
N GLU A 355 -31.74 -16.70 -22.05
CA GLU A 355 -31.01 -17.94 -22.32
C GLU A 355 -31.86 -19.19 -21.96
N TYR A 356 -32.48 -19.17 -20.79
CA TYR A 356 -33.38 -20.25 -20.36
C TYR A 356 -34.51 -20.51 -21.39
N ARG A 357 -34.92 -19.45 -22.12
CA ARG A 357 -35.89 -19.53 -23.23
C ARG A 357 -35.23 -19.74 -24.61
N SER A 358 -34.00 -20.24 -24.61
CA SER A 358 -33.21 -20.50 -25.83
C SER A 358 -32.93 -19.28 -26.72
N GLY A 359 -33.06 -18.06 -26.18
CA GLY A 359 -32.70 -16.82 -26.88
C GLY A 359 -31.34 -16.26 -26.46
N ALA A 360 -30.82 -15.27 -27.21
CA ALA A 360 -29.66 -14.53 -26.83
C ALA A 360 -30.01 -13.06 -26.45
N HIS A 361 -29.39 -12.57 -25.40
CA HIS A 361 -29.56 -11.19 -24.97
C HIS A 361 -28.51 -10.29 -25.68
N TRP A 362 -28.88 -9.05 -26.01
CA TRP A 362 -27.99 -8.09 -26.66
C TRP A 362 -26.70 -7.80 -25.87
N TYR A 363 -26.74 -7.98 -24.55
CA TYR A 363 -25.62 -7.76 -23.65
C TYR A 363 -24.37 -8.56 -24.05
N TRP A 364 -24.52 -9.77 -24.59
CA TRP A 364 -23.38 -10.57 -25.05
C TRP A 364 -22.57 -9.88 -26.14
N LYS A 365 -23.22 -9.10 -27.02
CA LYS A 365 -22.52 -8.30 -28.03
C LYS A 365 -21.75 -7.13 -27.40
N LEU A 366 -22.39 -6.43 -26.44
CA LEU A 366 -21.74 -5.36 -25.70
C LEU A 366 -20.53 -5.88 -24.90
N LEU A 367 -20.71 -7.00 -24.17
CA LEU A 367 -19.62 -7.62 -23.40
C LEU A 367 -18.45 -8.03 -24.31
N ALA A 368 -18.73 -8.56 -25.51
CA ALA A 368 -17.70 -8.88 -26.49
C ALA A 368 -16.89 -7.62 -26.89
N LEU A 369 -17.56 -6.48 -27.13
CA LEU A 369 -16.87 -5.20 -27.42
C LEU A 369 -16.03 -4.73 -26.21
N CYS A 370 -16.55 -4.85 -25.00
CA CYS A 370 -15.79 -4.53 -23.79
C CYS A 370 -14.53 -5.41 -23.67
N VAL A 371 -14.65 -6.72 -23.90
CA VAL A 371 -13.50 -7.63 -23.84
C VAL A 371 -12.48 -7.32 -24.94
N LEU A 372 -12.90 -6.93 -26.13
CA LEU A 372 -11.99 -6.49 -27.18
C LEU A 372 -11.28 -5.19 -26.78
N ALA A 373 -11.99 -4.23 -26.18
CA ALA A 373 -11.39 -3.01 -25.64
C ALA A 373 -10.34 -3.33 -24.54
N PHE A 374 -10.63 -4.31 -23.67
CA PHE A 374 -9.67 -4.79 -22.66
C PHE A 374 -8.34 -5.24 -23.30
N PHE A 375 -8.38 -6.02 -24.39
CA PHE A 375 -7.15 -6.45 -25.07
C PHE A 375 -6.36 -5.27 -25.66
N ILE A 376 -7.07 -4.27 -26.20
CA ILE A 376 -6.43 -3.05 -26.72
C ILE A 376 -5.80 -2.24 -25.59
N CYS A 377 -6.52 -2.03 -24.49
CA CYS A 377 -6.03 -1.27 -23.34
C CYS A 377 -4.89 -1.97 -22.59
N GLY A 378 -4.68 -3.28 -22.81
CA GLY A 378 -3.55 -4.04 -22.25
C GLY A 378 -2.17 -3.56 -22.71
N PHE A 379 -2.08 -2.73 -23.76
CA PHE A 379 -0.83 -2.07 -24.13
C PHE A 379 -0.48 -0.90 -23.19
N ALA A 380 -1.46 -0.36 -22.46
CA ALA A 380 -1.27 0.77 -21.57
C ALA A 380 -1.31 0.39 -20.08
N GLN A 381 -1.95 -0.74 -19.71
CA GLN A 381 -2.08 -1.19 -18.34
C GLN A 381 -1.64 -2.64 -18.19
N GLN A 382 -0.82 -2.93 -17.18
CA GLN A 382 -0.54 -4.30 -16.77
C GLN A 382 -1.75 -4.84 -16.00
N TYR A 383 -2.17 -6.05 -16.37
CA TYR A 383 -3.31 -6.71 -15.73
C TYR A 383 -2.87 -7.74 -14.71
N ALA A 384 -3.76 -8.04 -13.77
CA ALA A 384 -3.55 -9.10 -12.80
C ALA A 384 -3.33 -10.46 -13.49
N GLU A 385 -2.57 -11.31 -12.84
CA GLU A 385 -2.21 -12.64 -13.33
C GLU A 385 -3.47 -13.46 -13.66
N GLY A 386 -3.53 -14.02 -14.87
CA GLY A 386 -4.66 -14.84 -15.32
C GLY A 386 -5.86 -14.07 -15.90
N MET A 387 -5.87 -12.73 -15.90
CA MET A 387 -6.99 -11.94 -16.43
C MET A 387 -7.28 -12.18 -17.91
N TYR A 388 -6.25 -12.47 -18.70
CA TYR A 388 -6.43 -12.83 -20.10
C TYR A 388 -7.25 -14.13 -20.27
N PHE A 389 -7.11 -15.11 -19.37
CA PHE A 389 -7.93 -16.31 -19.39
C PHE A 389 -9.40 -16.03 -19.06
N VAL A 390 -9.66 -15.13 -18.11
CA VAL A 390 -11.02 -14.67 -17.80
C VAL A 390 -11.64 -13.97 -19.02
N ALA A 391 -10.88 -13.06 -19.65
CA ALA A 391 -11.31 -12.34 -20.84
C ALA A 391 -11.63 -13.29 -22.01
N LEU A 392 -10.76 -14.27 -22.26
CA LEU A 392 -10.97 -15.29 -23.29
C LEU A 392 -12.20 -16.18 -22.96
N SER A 393 -12.41 -16.53 -21.69
CA SER A 393 -13.61 -17.28 -21.26
C SER A 393 -14.88 -16.51 -21.59
N LEU A 394 -14.93 -15.23 -21.26
CA LEU A 394 -16.07 -14.36 -21.60
C LEU A 394 -16.24 -14.22 -23.12
N LEU A 395 -15.16 -14.06 -23.87
CA LEU A 395 -15.23 -13.93 -25.35
C LEU A 395 -15.80 -15.20 -26.00
N VAL A 396 -15.37 -16.37 -25.54
CA VAL A 396 -15.93 -17.67 -26.00
C VAL A 396 -17.42 -17.75 -25.68
N ARG A 397 -17.84 -17.37 -24.47
CA ARG A 397 -19.27 -17.36 -24.10
C ARG A 397 -20.07 -16.36 -24.94
N CYS A 398 -19.52 -15.18 -25.20
CA CYS A 398 -20.14 -14.20 -26.10
C CYS A 398 -20.34 -14.79 -27.50
N ALA A 399 -19.32 -15.44 -28.06
CA ALA A 399 -19.40 -16.05 -29.39
C ALA A 399 -20.45 -17.15 -29.47
N VAL A 400 -20.50 -18.05 -28.47
CA VAL A 400 -21.47 -19.13 -28.40
C VAL A 400 -22.91 -18.59 -28.30
N ASN A 401 -23.15 -17.64 -27.38
CA ASN A 401 -24.48 -17.10 -27.15
C ASN A 401 -24.99 -16.25 -28.33
N VAL A 402 -24.11 -15.47 -28.97
CA VAL A 402 -24.48 -14.67 -30.16
C VAL A 402 -24.77 -15.56 -31.38
N ARG A 403 -23.95 -16.61 -31.59
CA ARG A 403 -24.17 -17.54 -32.71
C ARG A 403 -25.51 -18.26 -32.65
N ARG A 404 -25.95 -18.64 -31.45
CA ARG A 404 -27.21 -19.32 -31.22
C ARG A 404 -28.44 -18.48 -31.52
N ALA A 405 -28.35 -17.16 -31.36
CA ALA A 405 -29.44 -16.26 -31.75
C ALA A 405 -29.76 -16.29 -33.23
N LYS A 406 -28.91 -16.91 -34.06
CA LYS A 406 -29.04 -17.02 -35.50
C LYS A 406 -29.49 -18.43 -35.98
N LEU A 407 -29.55 -19.42 -35.04
CA LEU A 407 -30.03 -20.77 -35.24
C LEU A 407 -31.44 -20.95 -34.66
#